data_f2d15f2850d7cd77d69e5e51c7e1dbef
#
_entry.id   f2d15f2850d7cd77d69e5e51c7e1dbef
#
_cell.length_a   1.000
_cell.length_b   1.000
_cell.length_c   1.000
_cell.angle_alpha   90.00
_cell.angle_beta   90.00
_cell.angle_gamma   90.00
#
_symmetry.space_group_name_H-M   'P 1'
#
loop_
_entity.id
_entity.type
_entity.pdbx_description
1 polymer ?
#
loop_
_entity_poly.entity_id
_entity_poly.type
_entity_poly.pdbx_seq_one_letter_code
_entity_poly.pdbx_strand_id
1 'polypeptide(L)'
;MTLRWVGIAVLICASTPTLAFDDKSFCVAVQQLAIAAEKDIGIWVDRITRKAGMNVLCDKKVVESTRFTYLPASSMTDSWKAARASEWNASQCSSPLWREAIDNGWSVVLHVASSDGGRATLKAQCR
;
A
#
# COMPACT_ATOMS: atom_id res chain seq x y z
N MET A 1 11.97 -67.94 -6.87
CA MET A 1 12.37 -66.77 -6.07
C MET A 1 11.98 -65.50 -6.83
N THR A 2 10.91 -64.88 -6.43
CA THR A 2 10.44 -63.60 -7.03
C THR A 2 11.02 -62.43 -6.25
N LEU A 3 11.94 -61.70 -6.86
CA LEU A 3 12.46 -60.43 -6.29
C LEU A 3 11.36 -59.36 -6.40
N ARG A 4 10.77 -59.03 -5.27
CA ARG A 4 9.88 -57.87 -5.20
C ARG A 4 10.73 -56.60 -5.03
N TRP A 5 10.83 -55.84 -6.07
CA TRP A 5 11.35 -54.47 -5.97
C TRP A 5 10.26 -53.61 -5.30
N VAL A 6 10.47 -53.26 -4.05
CA VAL A 6 9.68 -52.25 -3.39
C VAL A 6 10.24 -50.90 -3.85
N GLY A 7 9.61 -50.32 -4.82
CA GLY A 7 9.91 -48.93 -5.22
C GLY A 7 9.53 -47.98 -4.10
N ILE A 8 10.53 -47.46 -3.40
CA ILE A 8 10.31 -46.33 -2.49
C ILE A 8 10.12 -45.10 -3.36
N ALA A 9 8.85 -44.70 -3.52
CA ALA A 9 8.57 -43.40 -4.09
C ALA A 9 8.96 -42.34 -3.05
N VAL A 10 10.13 -41.72 -3.23
CA VAL A 10 10.53 -40.55 -2.45
C VAL A 10 9.68 -39.38 -2.97
N LEU A 11 8.62 -39.09 -2.24
CA LEU A 11 7.87 -37.84 -2.45
C LEU A 11 8.80 -36.70 -2.01
N ILE A 12 9.51 -36.09 -2.96
CA ILE A 12 10.19 -34.82 -2.70
C ILE A 12 9.08 -33.76 -2.69
N CYS A 13 8.58 -33.42 -1.50
CA CYS A 13 7.84 -32.18 -1.30
C CYS A 13 8.84 -31.04 -1.53
N ALA A 14 8.90 -30.54 -2.76
CA ALA A 14 9.55 -29.27 -3.02
C ALA A 14 8.71 -28.19 -2.35
N SER A 15 8.97 -27.92 -1.05
CA SER A 15 8.52 -26.71 -0.43
C SER A 15 9.24 -25.58 -1.14
N THR A 16 8.54 -24.86 -2.04
CA THR A 16 9.01 -23.57 -2.52
C THR A 16 9.21 -22.70 -1.29
N PRO A 17 10.46 -22.22 -1.03
CA PRO A 17 10.66 -21.29 0.07
C PRO A 17 9.77 -20.07 -0.21
N THR A 18 8.78 -19.86 0.63
CA THR A 18 8.10 -18.58 0.71
C THR A 18 9.16 -17.57 1.11
N LEU A 19 9.53 -16.69 0.17
CA LEU A 19 10.44 -15.60 0.47
C LEU A 19 9.81 -14.78 1.58
N ALA A 20 10.45 -14.75 2.74
CA ALA A 20 10.04 -13.89 3.84
C ALA A 20 10.07 -12.43 3.36
N PHE A 21 9.08 -11.65 3.79
CA PHE A 21 9.04 -10.23 3.50
C PHE A 21 10.34 -9.56 3.98
N ASP A 22 10.99 -8.80 3.11
CA ASP A 22 12.22 -8.07 3.42
C ASP A 22 11.98 -6.57 3.39
N ASP A 23 12.09 -5.91 4.55
CA ASP A 23 11.91 -4.48 4.70
C ASP A 23 12.83 -3.66 3.79
N LYS A 24 14.09 -4.07 3.64
CA LYS A 24 15.06 -3.35 2.80
C LYS A 24 14.71 -3.42 1.33
N SER A 25 14.37 -4.59 0.84
CA SER A 25 13.97 -4.78 -0.55
C SER A 25 12.65 -4.05 -0.84
N PHE A 26 11.72 -4.08 0.08
CA PHE A 26 10.48 -3.33 -0.03
C PHE A 26 10.74 -1.81 -0.06
N CYS A 27 11.59 -1.31 0.84
CA CYS A 27 11.98 0.09 0.87
C CYS A 27 12.55 0.56 -0.47
N VAL A 28 13.49 -0.19 -1.06
CA VAL A 28 14.08 0.14 -2.36
C VAL A 28 13.01 0.15 -3.46
N ALA A 29 12.15 -0.85 -3.50
CA ALA A 29 11.08 -0.94 -4.49
C ALA A 29 10.09 0.24 -4.39
N VAL A 30 9.70 0.61 -3.19
CA VAL A 30 8.75 1.71 -2.97
C VAL A 30 9.40 3.07 -3.21
N GLN A 31 10.68 3.23 -2.93
CA GLN A 31 11.43 4.45 -3.32
C GLN A 31 11.42 4.64 -4.83
N GLN A 32 11.56 3.58 -5.61
CA GLN A 32 11.44 3.63 -7.07
C GLN A 32 10.02 4.03 -7.50
N LEU A 33 9.00 3.52 -6.83
CA LEU A 33 7.62 3.92 -7.07
C LEU A 33 7.40 5.39 -6.73
N ALA A 34 7.99 5.90 -5.67
CA ALA A 34 7.90 7.32 -5.29
C ALA A 34 8.53 8.23 -6.33
N ILE A 35 9.68 7.84 -6.88
CA ILE A 35 10.34 8.57 -7.99
C ILE A 35 9.44 8.56 -9.23
N ALA A 36 8.88 7.41 -9.58
CA ALA A 36 7.96 7.29 -10.71
C ALA A 36 6.68 8.12 -10.49
N ALA A 37 6.20 8.22 -9.25
CA ALA A 37 5.01 9.00 -8.89
C ALA A 37 5.22 10.52 -9.06
N GLU A 38 6.44 11.01 -9.10
CA GLU A 38 6.71 12.43 -9.39
C GLU A 38 6.17 12.86 -10.75
N LYS A 39 6.14 11.96 -11.72
CA LYS A 39 5.56 12.20 -13.06
C LYS A 39 4.04 12.35 -13.02
N ASP A 40 3.41 11.82 -11.99
CA ASP A 40 1.96 11.81 -11.81
C ASP A 40 1.46 12.99 -10.97
N ILE A 41 2.36 13.85 -10.48
CA ILE A 41 1.98 15.05 -9.74
C ILE A 41 1.12 15.94 -10.64
N GLY A 42 -0.05 16.32 -10.11
CA GLY A 42 -1.03 17.14 -10.82
C GLY A 42 -2.07 16.33 -11.60
N ILE A 43 -1.92 15.01 -11.72
CA ILE A 43 -2.94 14.17 -12.36
C ILE A 43 -4.20 14.14 -11.50
N TRP A 44 -5.35 14.33 -12.15
CA TRP A 44 -6.65 14.30 -11.49
C TRP A 44 -7.04 12.87 -11.09
N VAL A 45 -7.37 12.70 -9.82
CA VAL A 45 -7.94 11.44 -9.28
C VAL A 45 -9.45 11.43 -9.48
N ASP A 46 -10.06 12.59 -9.31
CA ASP A 46 -11.46 12.87 -9.57
C ASP A 46 -11.63 14.32 -10.06
N ARG A 47 -12.84 14.84 -10.13
CA ARG A 47 -13.11 16.18 -10.67
C ARG A 47 -12.48 17.32 -9.87
N ILE A 48 -12.15 17.09 -8.60
CA ILE A 48 -11.72 18.14 -7.67
C ILE A 48 -10.44 17.77 -6.91
N THR A 49 -9.86 16.61 -7.17
CA THR A 49 -8.69 16.10 -6.40
C THR A 49 -7.56 15.71 -7.32
N ARG A 50 -6.36 16.18 -7.03
CA ARG A 50 -5.13 15.89 -7.77
C ARG A 50 -4.10 15.19 -6.91
N LYS A 51 -3.31 14.34 -7.53
CA LYS A 51 -2.13 13.73 -6.90
C LYS A 51 -1.07 14.81 -6.65
N ALA A 52 -0.47 14.78 -5.46
CA ALA A 52 0.57 15.73 -5.05
C ALA A 52 1.92 15.05 -4.79
N GLY A 53 1.98 13.74 -4.76
CA GLY A 53 3.24 13.00 -4.62
C GLY A 53 3.19 11.85 -3.62
N MET A 54 4.33 11.19 -3.50
CA MET A 54 4.54 10.07 -2.59
C MET A 54 5.88 10.26 -1.88
N ASN A 55 5.94 9.95 -0.60
CA ASN A 55 7.13 9.98 0.22
C ASN A 55 7.31 8.66 0.98
N VAL A 56 8.54 8.21 1.12
CA VAL A 56 8.86 6.94 1.80
C VAL A 56 9.83 7.23 2.95
N LEU A 57 9.43 6.83 4.15
CA LEU A 57 10.21 6.93 5.37
C LEU A 57 10.58 5.52 5.83
N CYS A 58 11.67 4.98 5.29
CA CYS A 58 12.06 3.58 5.48
C CYS A 58 12.39 3.23 6.92
N ASP A 59 13.03 4.12 7.65
CA ASP A 59 13.37 3.95 9.07
C ASP A 59 12.14 3.86 9.98
N LYS A 60 11.07 4.53 9.58
CA LYS A 60 9.77 4.52 10.28
C LYS A 60 8.78 3.51 9.71
N LYS A 61 9.11 2.85 8.62
CA LYS A 61 8.21 1.96 7.89
C LYS A 61 6.90 2.64 7.50
N VAL A 62 7.01 3.82 6.90
CA VAL A 62 5.85 4.61 6.47
C VAL A 62 5.96 4.96 4.99
N VAL A 63 4.88 4.77 4.26
CA VAL A 63 4.67 5.27 2.91
C VAL A 63 3.53 6.27 2.96
N GLU A 64 3.81 7.50 2.53
CA GLU A 64 2.84 8.59 2.51
C GLU A 64 2.52 8.98 1.08
N SER A 65 1.24 9.00 0.73
CA SER A 65 0.74 9.62 -0.48
C SER A 65 0.01 10.91 -0.13
N THR A 66 0.14 11.93 -0.95
CA THR A 66 -0.52 13.22 -0.74
C THR A 66 -1.40 13.56 -1.94
N ARG A 67 -2.58 14.11 -1.65
CA ARG A 67 -3.51 14.66 -2.63
C ARG A 67 -3.96 16.06 -2.24
N PHE A 68 -4.15 16.90 -3.24
CA PHE A 68 -4.82 18.19 -3.07
C PHE A 68 -6.24 18.13 -3.58
N THR A 69 -7.15 18.68 -2.80
CA THR A 69 -8.57 18.75 -3.18
C THR A 69 -9.09 20.18 -3.12
N TYR A 70 -9.99 20.52 -4.04
CA TYR A 70 -10.75 21.77 -3.97
C TYR A 70 -11.96 21.68 -3.03
N LEU A 71 -12.18 20.53 -2.41
CA LEU A 71 -13.21 20.41 -1.39
C LEU A 71 -12.89 21.38 -0.24
N PRO A 72 -13.84 22.20 0.22
CA PRO A 72 -13.60 23.07 1.37
C PRO A 72 -13.44 22.25 2.65
N ALA A 73 -12.66 22.76 3.60
CA ALA A 73 -12.41 22.09 4.88
C ALA A 73 -13.72 21.74 5.61
N SER A 74 -14.74 22.60 5.52
CA SER A 74 -16.06 22.37 6.12
C SER A 74 -16.79 21.15 5.57
N SER A 75 -16.45 20.71 4.37
CA SER A 75 -17.02 19.51 3.75
C SER A 75 -16.25 18.22 4.10
N MET A 76 -15.08 18.33 4.73
CA MET A 76 -14.28 17.20 5.22
C MET A 76 -14.82 16.68 6.56
N THR A 77 -16.08 16.31 6.56
CA THR A 77 -16.82 15.82 7.73
C THR A 77 -16.34 14.43 8.15
N ASP A 78 -16.75 13.98 9.32
CA ASP A 78 -16.42 12.63 9.79
C ASP A 78 -16.96 11.56 8.85
N SER A 79 -18.17 11.76 8.29
CA SER A 79 -18.73 10.81 7.31
C SER A 79 -17.94 10.81 6.00
N TRP A 80 -17.47 11.96 5.53
CA TRP A 80 -16.60 12.06 4.37
C TRP A 80 -15.28 11.32 4.61
N LYS A 81 -14.64 11.55 5.77
CA LYS A 81 -13.40 10.89 6.15
C LYS A 81 -13.58 9.37 6.23
N ALA A 82 -14.67 8.90 6.83
CA ALA A 82 -14.99 7.48 6.92
C ALA A 82 -15.15 6.82 5.54
N ALA A 83 -15.85 7.51 4.63
CA ALA A 83 -16.01 7.01 3.26
C ALA A 83 -14.66 6.95 2.51
N ARG A 84 -13.84 7.98 2.64
CA ARG A 84 -12.50 7.99 2.02
C ARG A 84 -11.58 6.93 2.64
N ALA A 85 -11.63 6.72 3.95
CA ALA A 85 -10.87 5.68 4.64
C ALA A 85 -11.25 4.29 4.12
N SER A 86 -12.54 4.03 3.92
CA SER A 86 -13.02 2.76 3.35
C SER A 86 -12.48 2.53 1.94
N GLU A 87 -12.49 3.54 1.09
CA GLU A 87 -11.93 3.47 -0.27
C GLU A 87 -10.43 3.24 -0.25
N TRP A 88 -9.70 3.95 0.62
CA TRP A 88 -8.26 3.78 0.78
C TRP A 88 -7.90 2.38 1.24
N ASN A 89 -8.60 1.87 2.25
CA ASN A 89 -8.43 0.50 2.72
C ASN A 89 -8.67 -0.52 1.60
N ALA A 90 -9.77 -0.40 0.88
CA ALA A 90 -10.10 -1.31 -0.22
C ALA A 90 -9.01 -1.29 -1.30
N SER A 91 -8.53 -0.12 -1.66
CA SER A 91 -7.49 0.08 -2.68
C SER A 91 -6.15 -0.54 -2.25
N GLN A 92 -5.70 -0.27 -1.03
CA GLN A 92 -4.39 -0.75 -0.56
C GLN A 92 -4.44 -2.24 -0.19
N CYS A 93 -5.50 -2.67 0.46
CA CYS A 93 -5.62 -4.06 0.92
C CYS A 93 -5.89 -5.07 -0.21
N SER A 94 -6.39 -4.61 -1.36
CA SER A 94 -6.55 -5.45 -2.54
C SER A 94 -5.26 -5.64 -3.34
N SER A 95 -4.24 -4.81 -3.09
CA SER A 95 -2.93 -4.95 -3.72
C SER A 95 -2.05 -5.90 -2.92
N PRO A 96 -1.55 -7.00 -3.51
CA PRO A 96 -0.68 -7.94 -2.80
C PRO A 96 0.55 -7.27 -2.21
N LEU A 97 1.17 -6.34 -2.92
CA LEU A 97 2.35 -5.60 -2.46
C LEU A 97 2.07 -4.80 -1.19
N TRP A 98 1.03 -3.97 -1.21
CA TRP A 98 0.70 -3.11 -0.08
C TRP A 98 0.15 -3.90 1.10
N ARG A 99 -0.66 -4.91 0.83
CA ARG A 99 -1.19 -5.78 1.88
C ARG A 99 -0.09 -6.51 2.63
N GLU A 100 0.87 -7.08 1.91
CA GLU A 100 2.00 -7.75 2.53
C GLU A 100 2.83 -6.79 3.39
N ALA A 101 3.08 -5.60 2.91
CA ALA A 101 3.78 -4.56 3.67
C ALA A 101 3.03 -4.20 4.96
N ILE A 102 1.73 -3.98 4.87
CA ILE A 102 0.88 -3.66 6.03
C ILE A 102 0.90 -4.81 7.05
N ASP A 103 0.80 -6.04 6.59
CA ASP A 103 0.88 -7.23 7.45
C ASP A 103 2.25 -7.36 8.15
N ASN A 104 3.29 -6.75 7.60
CA ASN A 104 4.66 -6.74 8.14
C ASN A 104 5.02 -5.42 8.86
N GLY A 105 4.03 -4.66 9.26
CA GLY A 105 4.20 -3.51 10.15
C GLY A 105 4.43 -2.16 9.45
N TRP A 106 4.31 -2.10 8.13
CA TRP A 106 4.35 -0.84 7.40
C TRP A 106 3.03 -0.10 7.51
N SER A 107 3.13 1.22 7.60
CA SER A 107 1.97 2.12 7.52
C SER A 107 1.88 2.72 6.12
N VAL A 108 0.72 2.59 5.50
CA VAL A 108 0.42 3.18 4.19
C VAL A 108 -0.64 4.25 4.40
N VAL A 109 -0.24 5.49 4.23
CA VAL A 109 -1.00 6.67 4.65
C VAL A 109 -1.33 7.54 3.46
N LEU A 110 -2.55 8.06 3.43
CA LEU A 110 -2.99 9.08 2.50
C LEU A 110 -3.25 10.37 3.27
N HIS A 111 -2.56 11.44 2.87
CA HIS A 111 -2.84 12.80 3.30
C HIS A 111 -3.65 13.52 2.24
N VAL A 112 -4.76 14.11 2.63
CA VAL A 112 -5.57 14.96 1.76
C VAL A 112 -5.56 16.38 2.33
N ALA A 113 -5.07 17.32 1.54
CA ALA A 113 -5.04 18.74 1.89
C ALA A 113 -6.04 19.50 1.03
N SER A 114 -6.88 20.33 1.66
CA SER A 114 -7.79 21.21 0.96
C SER A 114 -7.15 22.56 0.67
N SER A 115 -7.68 23.28 -0.32
CA SER A 115 -7.21 24.60 -0.71
C SER A 115 -7.38 25.68 0.36
N ASP A 116 -8.25 25.47 1.33
CA ASP A 116 -8.55 26.40 2.42
C ASP A 116 -8.00 25.92 3.79
N GLY A 117 -7.01 25.03 3.78
CA GLY A 117 -6.30 24.59 4.97
C GLY A 117 -6.86 23.35 5.67
N GLY A 118 -7.94 22.74 5.16
CA GLY A 118 -8.44 21.47 5.67
C GLY A 118 -7.45 20.34 5.42
N ARG A 119 -7.36 19.39 6.36
CA ARG A 119 -6.48 18.22 6.24
C ARG A 119 -7.20 16.98 6.74
N ALA A 120 -6.95 15.87 6.07
CA ALA A 120 -7.33 14.54 6.53
C ALA A 120 -6.16 13.58 6.34
N THR A 121 -5.97 12.69 7.31
CA THR A 121 -4.96 11.63 7.26
C THR A 121 -5.66 10.29 7.38
N LEU A 122 -5.48 9.44 6.38
CA LEU A 122 -6.11 8.13 6.29
C LEU A 122 -5.04 7.05 6.28
N LYS A 123 -5.04 6.19 7.28
CA LYS A 123 -4.12 5.06 7.37
C LYS A 123 -4.84 3.79 6.90
N ALA A 124 -4.25 3.07 5.96
CA ALA A 124 -4.80 1.81 5.49
C ALA A 124 -4.81 0.76 6.61
N GLN A 125 -5.94 0.12 6.79
CA GLN A 125 -6.12 -0.98 7.73
C GLN A 125 -6.67 -2.18 6.96
N CYS A 126 -5.91 -3.28 6.99
CA CYS A 126 -6.29 -4.54 6.37
C CYS A 126 -6.61 -5.57 7.44
N ARG A 127 -7.66 -6.32 7.19
CA ARG A 127 -8.05 -7.43 8.07
C ARG A 127 -7.90 -8.77 7.35
#